data_ac3586e665bf94cdf4fa6118bebc6160
#
_entry.id   ac3586e665bf94cdf4fa6118bebc6160
#
_cell.length_a   1.000
_cell.length_b   1.000
_cell.length_c   1.000
_cell.angle_alpha   90.00
_cell.angle_beta   90.00
_cell.angle_gamma   90.00
#
_symmetry.space_group_name_H-M   'P 1'
#
loop_
_entity.id
_entity.type
_entity.pdbx_description
1 polymer ?
#
loop_
_entity_poly.entity_id
_entity_poly.type
_entity_poly.pdbx_seq_one_letter_code
_entity_poly.pdbx_strand_id
1 'polypeptide(L)'
;MKAAPEEIRGIKRMWHVETDFFALAVFMIMLLKEHSLKKEKRDVPGRAFYYVLVFSILYDCIDIVSSTAQNVFTSWWAYQLSMTIYVASMPLLAAVWVAYAFALIHKDYPLNKLYRYITCIMIPYVLYVILALSNPFTGLFFHLAADMGYSRGIFFLPVGVGS
;
A
#
# COMPACT_ATOMS: atom_id res chain seq x y z
N MET A 1 -10.16 3.57 -30.48
CA MET A 1 -9.73 4.45 -29.38
C MET A 1 -8.25 4.78 -29.61
N LYS A 2 -7.87 6.05 -29.89
CA LYS A 2 -6.48 6.40 -30.18
C LYS A 2 -5.67 6.32 -28.87
N ALA A 3 -4.62 5.51 -28.86
CA ALA A 3 -3.69 5.46 -27.74
C ALA A 3 -3.07 6.86 -27.52
N ALA A 4 -3.03 7.32 -26.27
CA ALA A 4 -2.38 8.57 -25.94
C ALA A 4 -0.89 8.52 -26.35
N PRO A 5 -0.30 9.61 -26.89
CA PRO A 5 1.11 9.64 -27.24
C PRO A 5 1.99 9.19 -26.06
N GLU A 6 3.07 8.47 -26.35
CA GLU A 6 4.00 7.93 -25.31
C GLU A 6 4.55 9.04 -24.41
N GLU A 7 4.76 10.23 -24.92
CA GLU A 7 5.21 11.42 -24.20
C GLU A 7 4.24 11.82 -23.07
N ILE A 8 2.92 11.78 -23.31
CA ILE A 8 1.91 12.09 -22.29
C ILE A 8 1.88 11.00 -21.19
N ARG A 9 2.15 9.74 -21.56
CA ARG A 9 2.28 8.64 -20.60
C ARG A 9 3.53 8.78 -19.72
N GLY A 10 4.64 9.22 -20.29
CA GLY A 10 5.89 9.47 -19.57
C GLY A 10 5.74 10.60 -18.55
N ILE A 11 5.13 11.72 -18.95
CA ILE A 11 4.89 12.86 -18.08
C ILE A 11 3.99 12.49 -16.89
N LYS A 12 2.88 11.78 -17.13
CA LYS A 12 1.99 11.35 -16.02
C LYS A 12 2.69 10.43 -15.01
N ARG A 13 3.60 9.55 -15.44
CA ARG A 13 4.35 8.69 -14.53
C ARG A 13 5.35 9.47 -13.68
N MET A 14 6.02 10.47 -14.24
CA MET A 14 6.95 11.33 -13.49
C MET A 14 6.26 12.05 -12.33
N TRP A 15 5.07 12.61 -12.56
CA TRP A 15 4.31 13.33 -11.53
C TRP A 15 3.93 12.43 -10.33
N HIS A 16 3.64 11.16 -10.53
CA HIS A 16 3.36 10.23 -9.43
C HIS A 16 4.59 10.03 -8.55
N VAL A 17 5.74 9.72 -9.15
CA VAL A 17 6.99 9.48 -8.41
C VAL A 17 7.43 10.72 -7.63
N GLU A 18 7.30 11.92 -8.19
CA GLU A 18 7.60 13.18 -7.48
C GLU A 18 6.69 13.39 -6.26
N THR A 19 5.40 13.07 -6.39
CA THR A 19 4.44 13.17 -5.29
C THR A 19 4.78 12.19 -4.17
N ASP A 20 5.19 10.96 -4.52
CA ASP A 20 5.56 9.93 -3.55
C ASP A 20 6.83 10.31 -2.79
N PHE A 21 7.84 10.88 -3.46
CA PHE A 21 9.04 11.41 -2.81
C PHE A 21 8.72 12.55 -1.84
N PHE A 22 7.78 13.42 -2.21
CA PHE A 22 7.34 14.49 -1.31
C PHE A 22 6.61 13.91 -0.09
N ALA A 23 5.69 12.97 -0.28
CA ALA A 23 4.97 12.29 0.80
C ALA A 23 5.95 11.57 1.73
N LEU A 24 6.92 10.83 1.17
CA LEU A 24 7.98 10.15 1.90
C LEU A 24 8.77 11.14 2.78
N ALA A 25 9.18 12.29 2.24
CA ALA A 25 9.90 13.31 3.00
C ALA A 25 9.07 13.85 4.18
N VAL A 26 7.78 14.11 3.98
CA VAL A 26 6.87 14.56 5.03
C VAL A 26 6.71 13.49 6.12
N PHE A 27 6.46 12.23 5.75
CA PHE A 27 6.33 11.14 6.71
C PHE A 27 7.63 10.89 7.49
N MET A 28 8.78 11.01 6.84
CA MET A 28 10.10 10.91 7.51
C MET A 28 10.29 12.01 8.57
N ILE A 29 9.95 13.26 8.26
CA ILE A 29 10.03 14.37 9.22
C ILE A 29 9.09 14.12 10.40
N MET A 30 7.86 13.66 10.14
CA MET A 30 6.89 13.32 11.17
C MET A 30 7.37 12.16 12.04
N LEU A 31 7.96 11.12 11.44
CA LEU A 31 8.51 9.97 12.13
C LEU A 31 9.68 10.36 13.03
N LEU A 32 10.60 11.21 12.55
CA LEU A 32 11.72 11.73 13.35
C LEU A 32 11.22 12.51 14.56
N LYS A 33 10.21 13.36 14.39
CA LYS A 33 9.55 14.08 15.48
C LYS A 33 8.94 13.11 16.50
N GLU A 34 8.18 12.14 16.03
CA GLU A 34 7.58 11.11 16.89
C GLU A 34 8.62 10.23 17.58
N HIS A 35 9.73 9.90 16.90
CA HIS A 35 10.82 9.11 17.47
C HIS A 35 11.55 9.87 18.59
N SER A 36 11.66 11.19 18.50
CA SER A 36 12.27 12.02 19.53
C SER A 36 11.48 12.06 20.85
N LEU A 37 10.18 11.74 20.81
CA LEU A 37 9.35 11.60 22.00
C LEU A 37 9.75 10.33 22.77
N LYS A 38 10.01 10.46 24.08
CA LYS A 38 10.37 9.31 24.92
C LYS A 38 9.28 8.24 24.84
N LYS A 39 9.69 7.01 24.57
CA LYS A 39 8.81 5.84 24.37
C LYS A 39 7.82 5.61 25.53
N GLU A 40 8.24 5.92 26.76
CA GLU A 40 7.45 5.80 27.99
C GLU A 40 6.28 6.82 28.07
N LYS A 41 6.36 7.92 27.34
CA LYS A 41 5.31 8.97 27.35
C LYS A 41 4.24 8.80 26.28
N ARG A 42 4.39 7.79 25.40
CA ARG A 42 3.40 7.55 24.35
C ARG A 42 2.22 6.78 24.93
N ASP A 43 1.05 7.39 24.85
CA ASP A 43 -0.22 6.71 25.04
C ASP A 43 -0.51 5.71 23.89
N VAL A 44 -1.60 4.96 23.98
CA VAL A 44 -1.97 3.96 22.98
C VAL A 44 -2.17 4.56 21.58
N PRO A 45 -2.90 5.69 21.41
CA PRO A 45 -3.03 6.36 20.13
C PRO A 45 -1.67 6.82 19.56
N GLY A 46 -0.77 7.36 20.38
CA GLY A 46 0.56 7.78 19.94
C GLY A 46 1.42 6.62 19.44
N ARG A 47 1.32 5.43 20.05
CA ARG A 47 1.99 4.23 19.53
C ARG A 47 1.37 3.78 18.20
N ALA A 48 0.05 3.79 18.10
CA ALA A 48 -0.64 3.44 16.87
C ALA A 48 -0.27 4.40 15.72
N PHE A 49 -0.20 5.71 16.01
CA PHE A 49 0.23 6.72 15.03
C PHE A 49 1.68 6.50 14.55
N TYR A 50 2.59 6.13 15.45
CA TYR A 50 3.95 5.78 15.06
C TYR A 50 3.97 4.63 14.03
N TYR A 51 3.17 3.58 14.23
CA TYR A 51 3.06 2.50 13.26
C TYR A 51 2.43 2.95 11.95
N VAL A 52 1.43 3.84 11.97
CA VAL A 52 0.88 4.44 10.75
C VAL A 52 1.98 5.09 9.93
N LEU A 53 2.84 5.91 10.55
CA LEU A 53 3.95 6.58 9.84
C LEU A 53 4.94 5.58 9.25
N VAL A 54 5.32 4.55 10.01
CA VAL A 54 6.24 3.51 9.54
C VAL A 54 5.66 2.78 8.33
N PHE A 55 4.38 2.36 8.41
CA PHE A 55 3.72 1.67 7.30
C PHE A 55 3.48 2.56 6.09
N SER A 56 3.20 3.86 6.27
CA SER A 56 3.09 4.81 5.17
C SER A 56 4.42 4.97 4.43
N ILE A 57 5.53 5.10 5.15
CA ILE A 57 6.87 5.17 4.55
C ILE A 57 7.20 3.89 3.77
N LEU A 58 6.91 2.73 4.34
CA LEU A 58 7.13 1.45 3.66
C LEU A 58 6.27 1.33 2.40
N TYR A 59 5.01 1.78 2.46
CA TYR A 59 4.12 1.79 1.31
C TYR A 59 4.62 2.70 0.20
N ASP A 60 5.03 3.95 0.51
CA ASP A 60 5.58 4.88 -0.47
C ASP A 60 6.85 4.32 -1.13
N CYS A 61 7.73 3.67 -0.35
CA CYS A 61 8.90 2.99 -0.92
C CYS A 61 8.51 1.87 -1.89
N ILE A 62 7.51 1.06 -1.54
CA ILE A 62 7.00 -0.02 -2.40
C ILE A 62 6.37 0.57 -3.66
N ASP A 63 5.62 1.67 -3.55
CA ASP A 63 4.98 2.34 -4.69
C ASP A 63 6.03 2.89 -5.67
N ILE A 64 7.05 3.59 -5.18
CA ILE A 64 8.18 4.08 -5.99
C ILE A 64 8.86 2.94 -6.74
N VAL A 65 9.19 1.83 -6.03
CA VAL A 65 9.82 0.65 -6.65
C VAL A 65 8.91 0.04 -7.71
N SER A 66 7.62 -0.11 -7.44
CA SER A 66 6.66 -0.72 -8.36
C SER A 66 6.40 0.16 -9.58
N SER A 67 6.34 1.47 -9.40
CA SER A 67 6.16 2.45 -10.48
C SER A 67 7.36 2.49 -11.43
N THR A 68 8.56 2.24 -10.91
CA THR A 68 9.80 2.20 -11.70
C THR A 68 10.17 0.79 -12.19
N ALA A 69 9.54 -0.23 -11.62
CA ALA A 69 9.88 -1.64 -11.83
C ALA A 69 9.91 -2.07 -13.31
N GLN A 70 8.95 -1.58 -14.11
CA GLN A 70 8.88 -1.88 -15.54
C GLN A 70 10.10 -1.39 -16.32
N ASN A 71 10.74 -0.31 -15.87
CA ASN A 71 11.90 0.28 -16.53
C ASN A 71 13.23 -0.27 -15.98
N VAL A 72 13.21 -0.76 -14.73
CA VAL A 72 14.41 -1.21 -14.00
C VAL A 72 14.60 -2.71 -14.12
N PHE A 73 13.50 -3.47 -14.03
CA PHE A 73 13.59 -4.93 -14.04
C PHE A 73 13.53 -5.46 -15.48
N THR A 74 14.56 -6.18 -15.88
CA THR A 74 14.60 -6.94 -17.13
C THR A 74 13.96 -8.33 -17.00
N SER A 75 13.77 -8.80 -15.76
CA SER A 75 13.18 -10.10 -15.47
C SER A 75 11.67 -9.97 -15.22
N TRP A 76 10.89 -10.74 -15.98
CA TRP A 76 9.45 -10.85 -15.80
C TRP A 76 9.05 -11.22 -14.36
N TRP A 77 9.76 -12.14 -13.72
CA TRP A 77 9.51 -12.55 -12.35
C TRP A 77 9.73 -11.43 -11.34
N ALA A 78 10.78 -10.62 -11.50
CA ALA A 78 11.06 -9.49 -10.62
C ALA A 78 9.95 -8.43 -10.72
N TYR A 79 9.48 -8.15 -11.93
CA TYR A 79 8.36 -7.24 -12.14
C TYR A 79 7.05 -7.79 -11.56
N GLN A 80 6.74 -9.07 -11.81
CA GLN A 80 5.57 -9.76 -11.25
C GLN A 80 5.57 -9.69 -9.71
N LEU A 81 6.71 -9.98 -9.08
CA LEU A 81 6.85 -9.94 -7.61
C LEU A 81 6.65 -8.52 -7.06
N SER A 82 7.27 -7.52 -7.68
CA SER A 82 7.12 -6.11 -7.29
C SER A 82 5.67 -5.67 -7.32
N MET A 83 4.95 -5.94 -8.40
CA MET A 83 3.52 -5.61 -8.54
C MET A 83 2.65 -6.38 -7.54
N THR A 84 2.97 -7.64 -7.25
CA THR A 84 2.26 -8.44 -6.25
C THR A 84 2.41 -7.85 -4.86
N ILE A 85 3.63 -7.45 -4.47
CA ILE A 85 3.91 -6.81 -3.18
C ILE A 85 3.17 -5.47 -3.09
N TYR A 86 3.18 -4.68 -4.16
CA TYR A 86 2.45 -3.41 -4.22
C TYR A 86 0.94 -3.60 -3.97
N VAL A 87 0.30 -4.51 -4.73
CA VAL A 87 -1.14 -4.80 -4.57
C VAL A 87 -1.46 -5.32 -3.18
N ALA A 88 -0.60 -6.18 -2.60
CA ALA A 88 -0.78 -6.70 -1.25
C ALA A 88 -0.63 -5.62 -0.16
N SER A 89 0.21 -4.60 -0.40
CA SER A 89 0.47 -3.53 0.58
C SER A 89 -0.64 -2.49 0.69
N MET A 90 -1.43 -2.26 -0.37
CA MET A 90 -2.52 -1.28 -0.39
C MET A 90 -3.53 -1.43 0.76
N PRO A 91 -4.16 -2.60 0.98
CA PRO A 91 -5.13 -2.75 2.06
C PRO A 91 -4.47 -2.77 3.43
N LEU A 92 -3.19 -3.13 3.52
CA LEU A 92 -2.46 -3.10 4.79
C LEU A 92 -2.33 -1.67 5.32
N LEU A 93 -2.03 -0.71 4.44
CA LEU A 93 -2.01 0.72 4.81
C LEU A 93 -3.39 1.17 5.32
N ALA A 94 -4.47 0.84 4.59
CA ALA A 94 -5.83 1.15 5.02
C ALA A 94 -6.17 0.52 6.38
N ALA A 95 -5.76 -0.74 6.61
CA ALA A 95 -5.98 -1.44 7.87
C ALA A 95 -5.29 -0.75 9.05
N VAL A 96 -4.06 -0.29 8.87
CA VAL A 96 -3.30 0.42 9.91
C VAL A 96 -3.95 1.77 10.25
N TRP A 97 -4.45 2.50 9.24
CA TRP A 97 -5.21 3.72 9.46
C TRP A 97 -6.53 3.49 10.20
N VAL A 98 -7.27 2.43 9.86
CA VAL A 98 -8.50 2.04 10.58
C VAL A 98 -8.19 1.65 12.03
N ALA A 99 -7.12 0.89 12.26
CA ALA A 99 -6.69 0.52 13.60
C ALA A 99 -6.31 1.75 14.44
N TYR A 100 -5.62 2.72 13.85
CA TYR A 100 -5.29 3.99 14.51
C TYR A 100 -6.56 4.78 14.86
N ALA A 101 -7.47 4.97 13.90
CA ALA A 101 -8.72 5.69 14.14
C ALA A 101 -9.55 5.03 15.24
N PHE A 102 -9.60 3.69 15.25
CA PHE A 102 -10.26 2.93 16.30
C PHE A 102 -9.59 3.13 17.67
N ALA A 103 -8.27 3.10 17.74
CA ALA A 103 -7.53 3.36 18.97
C ALA A 103 -7.73 4.79 19.49
N LEU A 104 -7.86 5.78 18.58
CA LEU A 104 -8.10 7.17 18.93
C LEU A 104 -9.50 7.37 19.54
N ILE A 105 -10.52 6.76 18.92
CA ILE A 105 -11.93 6.87 19.37
C ILE A 105 -12.12 6.15 20.71
N HIS A 106 -11.46 5.01 20.91
CA HIS A 106 -11.64 4.15 22.08
C HIS A 106 -10.44 4.16 23.03
N LYS A 107 -9.80 5.32 23.18
CA LYS A 107 -8.58 5.48 24.02
C LYS A 107 -8.76 5.03 25.47
N ASP A 108 -10.00 5.09 25.98
CA ASP A 108 -10.34 4.74 27.36
C ASP A 108 -10.62 3.24 27.55
N TYR A 109 -10.57 2.44 26.48
CA TYR A 109 -10.77 0.98 26.60
C TYR A 109 -9.53 0.30 27.21
N PRO A 110 -9.73 -0.75 28.02
CA PRO A 110 -8.63 -1.57 28.49
C PRO A 110 -7.91 -2.22 27.30
N LEU A 111 -6.57 -2.24 27.36
CA LEU A 111 -5.70 -2.68 26.26
C LEU A 111 -6.11 -4.04 25.68
N ASN A 112 -6.44 -5.01 26.51
CA ASN A 112 -6.84 -6.35 26.05
C ASN A 112 -8.10 -6.32 25.18
N LYS A 113 -9.07 -5.47 25.52
CA LYS A 113 -10.29 -5.27 24.73
C LYS A 113 -10.00 -4.59 23.41
N LEU A 114 -9.16 -3.54 23.44
CA LEU A 114 -8.72 -2.81 22.25
C LEU A 114 -7.99 -3.73 21.26
N TYR A 115 -7.01 -4.50 21.71
CA TYR A 115 -6.29 -5.45 20.86
C TYR A 115 -7.22 -6.48 20.21
N ARG A 116 -8.18 -7.04 20.97
CA ARG A 116 -9.14 -7.99 20.42
C ARG A 116 -9.96 -7.41 19.28
N TYR A 117 -10.45 -6.17 19.41
CA TYR A 117 -11.19 -5.51 18.32
C TYR A 117 -10.31 -5.20 17.11
N ILE A 118 -9.10 -4.69 17.33
CA ILE A 118 -8.14 -4.43 16.25
C ILE A 118 -7.84 -5.75 15.51
N THR A 119 -7.60 -6.84 16.21
CA THR A 119 -7.37 -8.15 15.57
C THR A 119 -8.56 -8.59 14.73
N CYS A 120 -9.79 -8.45 15.20
CA CYS A 120 -10.98 -8.75 14.41
C CYS A 120 -11.08 -7.88 13.13
N ILE A 121 -10.77 -6.58 13.24
CA ILE A 121 -10.75 -5.66 12.10
C ILE A 121 -9.70 -6.05 11.07
N MET A 122 -8.56 -6.60 11.54
CA MET A 122 -7.45 -6.97 10.65
C MET A 122 -7.70 -8.26 9.83
N ILE A 123 -8.63 -9.12 10.24
CA ILE A 123 -8.90 -10.40 9.55
C ILE A 123 -9.18 -10.23 8.04
N PRO A 124 -10.13 -9.38 7.59
CA PRO A 124 -10.41 -9.23 6.16
C PRO A 124 -9.19 -8.72 5.37
N TYR A 125 -8.34 -7.90 5.98
CA TYR A 125 -7.12 -7.41 5.34
C TYR A 125 -6.07 -8.50 5.19
N VAL A 126 -5.93 -9.37 6.19
CA VAL A 126 -5.03 -10.54 6.09
C VAL A 126 -5.50 -11.48 4.99
N LEU A 127 -6.81 -11.76 4.91
CA LEU A 127 -7.37 -12.57 3.83
C LEU A 127 -7.11 -11.96 2.44
N TYR A 128 -7.27 -10.64 2.31
CA TYR A 128 -6.94 -9.96 1.06
C TYR A 128 -5.45 -10.08 0.70
N VAL A 129 -4.54 -9.91 1.67
CA VAL A 129 -3.10 -10.08 1.44
C VAL A 129 -2.77 -11.49 0.96
N ILE A 130 -3.38 -12.51 1.54
CA ILE A 130 -3.20 -13.91 1.10
C ILE A 130 -3.66 -14.08 -0.34
N LEU A 131 -4.83 -13.52 -0.70
CA LEU A 131 -5.33 -13.55 -2.07
C LEU A 131 -4.43 -12.77 -3.03
N ALA A 132 -3.92 -11.59 -2.62
CA ALA A 132 -3.00 -10.81 -3.44
C ALA A 132 -1.67 -11.54 -3.67
N LEU A 133 -1.12 -12.19 -2.64
CA LEU A 133 0.09 -13.01 -2.78
C LEU A 133 -0.10 -14.25 -3.65
N SER A 134 -1.33 -14.76 -3.78
CA SER A 134 -1.66 -15.84 -4.73
C SER A 134 -1.78 -15.36 -6.19
N ASN A 135 -1.73 -14.04 -6.45
CA ASN A 135 -1.94 -13.47 -7.78
C ASN A 135 -1.01 -14.00 -8.87
N PRO A 136 0.29 -14.28 -8.64
CA PRO A 136 1.16 -14.86 -9.66
C PRO A 136 0.63 -16.17 -10.27
N PHE A 137 -0.19 -16.91 -9.51
CA PHE A 137 -0.79 -18.18 -9.93
C PHE A 137 -2.23 -18.03 -10.41
N THR A 138 -2.98 -17.08 -9.84
CA THR A 138 -4.44 -16.94 -10.07
C THR A 138 -4.77 -15.85 -11.08
N GLY A 139 -3.93 -14.81 -11.20
CA GLY A 139 -4.20 -13.67 -12.07
C GLY A 139 -5.43 -12.84 -11.66
N LEU A 140 -5.93 -12.98 -10.43
CA LEU A 140 -7.19 -12.36 -9.98
C LEU A 140 -7.12 -10.82 -9.99
N PHE A 141 -5.97 -10.26 -9.63
CA PHE A 141 -5.78 -8.81 -9.55
C PHE A 141 -5.20 -8.23 -10.84
N PHE A 142 -4.20 -8.90 -11.40
CA PHE A 142 -3.58 -8.47 -12.66
C PHE A 142 -2.91 -9.65 -13.36
N HIS A 143 -2.77 -9.52 -14.68
CA HIS A 143 -2.00 -10.43 -15.50
C HIS A 143 -0.83 -9.68 -16.13
N LEU A 144 0.35 -10.29 -16.12
CA LEU A 144 1.51 -9.83 -16.87
C LEU A 144 1.74 -10.78 -18.04
N ALA A 145 1.68 -10.25 -19.26
CA ALA A 145 2.07 -10.98 -20.45
C ALA A 145 3.59 -11.17 -20.52
N ALA A 146 4.07 -12.09 -21.36
CA ALA A 146 5.48 -12.38 -21.50
C ALA A 146 6.32 -11.17 -22.00
N ASP A 147 5.68 -10.23 -22.69
CA ASP A 147 6.23 -8.95 -23.15
C ASP A 147 6.19 -7.83 -22.09
N MET A 148 5.95 -8.19 -20.82
CA MET A 148 5.71 -7.26 -19.70
C MET A 148 4.46 -6.38 -19.85
N GLY A 149 3.56 -6.69 -20.78
CA GLY A 149 2.28 -6.04 -20.92
C GLY A 149 1.40 -6.26 -19.69
N TYR A 150 0.93 -5.17 -19.07
CA TYR A 150 0.06 -5.21 -17.90
C TYR A 150 -1.41 -5.19 -18.31
N SER A 151 -2.19 -6.12 -17.77
CA SER A 151 -3.65 -6.11 -17.86
C SER A 151 -4.28 -6.27 -16.47
N ARG A 152 -5.42 -5.60 -16.26
CA ARG A 152 -6.15 -5.70 -14.99
C ARG A 152 -6.88 -7.03 -14.88
N GLY A 153 -6.81 -7.67 -13.74
CA GLY A 153 -7.58 -8.86 -13.41
C GLY A 153 -9.03 -8.53 -13.02
N ILE A 154 -9.80 -9.57 -12.75
CA ILE A 154 -11.26 -9.48 -12.48
C ILE A 154 -11.58 -8.52 -11.32
N PHE A 155 -10.76 -8.48 -10.27
CA PHE A 155 -10.99 -7.60 -9.12
C PHE A 155 -10.77 -6.10 -9.40
N PHE A 156 -10.08 -5.75 -10.50
CA PHE A 156 -9.90 -4.36 -10.93
C PHE A 156 -10.73 -3.97 -12.15
N LEU A 157 -11.55 -4.88 -12.66
CA LEU A 157 -12.52 -4.52 -13.69
C LEU A 157 -13.62 -3.68 -13.02
N PRO A 158 -13.89 -2.45 -13.52
CA PRO A 158 -15.03 -1.70 -13.03
C PRO A 158 -16.29 -2.52 -13.31
N VAL A 159 -17.04 -2.83 -12.27
CA VAL A 159 -18.38 -3.42 -12.40
C VAL A 159 -19.22 -2.41 -13.17
N GLY A 160 -19.36 -2.59 -14.48
CA GLY A 160 -20.23 -1.73 -15.28
C GLY A 160 -19.71 -1.24 -16.63
N VAL A 161 -18.65 -1.81 -17.21
CA VAL A 161 -18.42 -1.64 -18.65
C VAL A 161 -18.89 -2.91 -19.35
N GLY A 162 -20.20 -3.07 -19.39
CA GLY A 162 -20.87 -3.98 -20.29
C GLY A 162 -20.81 -3.42 -21.70
N SER A 163 -20.36 -4.30 -22.60
CA SER A 163 -20.52 -4.31 -24.08
C SER A 163 -20.36 -3.00 -24.79
#